data_72bf2dad7f42de44a08ce58f007edf7c
#
_entry.id   72bf2dad7f42de44a08ce58f007edf7c
#
_cell.length_a   1.000
_cell.length_b   1.000
_cell.length_c   1.000
_cell.angle_alpha   90.00
_cell.angle_beta   90.00
_cell.angle_gamma   90.00
#
_symmetry.space_group_name_H-M   'P 1'
#
loop_
_entity.id
_entity.type
_entity.pdbx_description
1 polymer ?
#
loop_
_entity_poly.entity_id
_entity_poly.type
_entity_poly.pdbx_seq_one_letter_code
_entity_poly.pdbx_strand_id
1 'polypeptide(L)'
;GGGIDLSVGATYALCQVIAMKMAITGDPVLAILVGVIIGIGVGAANGVITTFFRINSLIATLATSFVITGGAALITGGNLITNFAVTGYAAFARTQFLDVTTAAWTMIGVVIVLAIVLSRTIAGRYMYAAGSNAEASRLAGVRVQWIKLVTFALSGGAAALGGILDSSRVLSASSANGGTALTFTVLAGIVVGGTSILGGEGAVWRTVVGVLFIAIIGNGFTLLGWNPLYEQITLGVILLLAVGGDAWSRLRTG
;
A
#
# COMPACT_ATOMS: atom_id res chain seq x y z
N GLY A 1 4.99 -10.64 7.35
CA GLY A 1 5.60 -11.72 6.58
C GLY A 1 7.11 -11.62 6.43
N GLY A 2 7.78 -10.58 7.00
CA GLY A 2 9.24 -10.39 6.89
C GLY A 2 9.71 -9.97 5.49
N GLY A 3 8.87 -9.33 4.72
CA GLY A 3 9.21 -8.72 3.43
C GLY A 3 8.74 -7.29 3.35
N ILE A 4 9.52 -6.42 2.71
CA ILE A 4 9.14 -5.02 2.47
C ILE A 4 8.80 -4.87 0.98
N ASP A 5 7.67 -4.22 0.70
CA ASP A 5 7.20 -3.95 -0.65
C ASP A 5 7.38 -2.45 -0.97
N LEU A 6 8.44 -2.12 -1.70
CA LEU A 6 8.70 -0.76 -2.16
C LEU A 6 7.94 -0.40 -3.45
N SER A 7 7.21 -1.34 -4.04
CA SER A 7 6.42 -1.10 -5.25
C SER A 7 5.02 -0.56 -4.99
N VAL A 8 4.60 -0.43 -3.73
CA VAL A 8 3.25 -0.01 -3.32
C VAL A 8 2.84 1.29 -4.00
N GLY A 9 3.69 2.33 -3.96
CA GLY A 9 3.40 3.62 -4.61
C GLY A 9 3.31 3.55 -6.13
N ALA A 10 4.17 2.73 -6.76
CA ALA A 10 4.13 2.51 -8.21
C ALA A 10 2.88 1.72 -8.63
N THR A 11 2.51 0.69 -7.85
CA THR A 11 1.29 -0.10 -8.08
C THR A 11 0.03 0.76 -7.91
N TYR A 12 0.00 1.61 -6.89
CA TYR A 12 -1.04 2.62 -6.70
C TYR A 12 -1.18 3.51 -7.95
N ALA A 13 -0.07 4.08 -8.47
CA ALA A 13 -0.06 4.93 -9.65
C ALA A 13 -0.51 4.18 -10.91
N LEU A 14 -0.04 2.96 -11.12
CA LEU A 14 -0.43 2.16 -12.28
C LEU A 14 -1.93 1.85 -12.27
N CYS A 15 -2.46 1.40 -11.13
CA CYS A 15 -3.85 0.97 -11.03
C CYS A 15 -4.83 2.14 -11.17
N GLN A 16 -4.52 3.32 -10.61
CA GLN A 16 -5.32 4.53 -10.82
C GLN A 16 -5.35 4.95 -12.31
N VAL A 17 -4.21 4.88 -13.00
CA VAL A 17 -4.10 5.23 -14.43
C VAL A 17 -4.94 4.27 -15.28
N ILE A 18 -4.80 2.97 -15.06
CA ILE A 18 -5.55 1.96 -15.81
C ILE A 18 -7.05 2.10 -15.55
N ALA A 19 -7.47 2.16 -14.29
CA ALA A 19 -8.86 2.27 -13.93
C ALA A 19 -9.50 3.55 -14.49
N MET A 20 -8.83 4.70 -14.37
CA MET A 20 -9.33 5.97 -14.92
C MET A 20 -9.45 5.91 -16.43
N LYS A 21 -8.44 5.41 -17.13
CA LYS A 21 -8.44 5.30 -18.60
C LYS A 21 -9.54 4.37 -19.10
N MET A 22 -9.75 3.25 -18.43
CA MET A 22 -10.84 2.31 -18.76
C MET A 22 -12.22 2.90 -18.46
N ALA A 23 -12.38 3.60 -17.34
CA ALA A 23 -13.64 4.23 -16.95
C ALA A 23 -14.07 5.35 -17.91
N ILE A 24 -13.13 6.02 -18.58
CA ILE A 24 -13.45 7.03 -19.61
C ILE A 24 -14.09 6.41 -20.84
N THR A 25 -13.70 5.20 -21.23
CA THR A 25 -14.11 4.56 -22.50
C THR A 25 -15.07 3.40 -22.32
N GLY A 26 -15.33 2.96 -21.09
CA GLY A 26 -16.08 1.76 -20.79
C GLY A 26 -16.84 1.81 -19.46
N ASP A 27 -17.13 0.63 -18.95
CA ASP A 27 -17.87 0.45 -17.70
C ASP A 27 -16.97 0.75 -16.47
N PRO A 28 -17.39 1.67 -15.55
CA PRO A 28 -16.62 2.02 -14.37
C PRO A 28 -16.40 0.85 -13.40
N VAL A 29 -17.38 -0.07 -13.29
CA VAL A 29 -17.25 -1.23 -12.38
C VAL A 29 -16.19 -2.18 -12.91
N LEU A 30 -16.22 -2.46 -14.22
CA LEU A 30 -15.20 -3.27 -14.86
C LEU A 30 -13.80 -2.64 -14.73
N ALA A 31 -13.70 -1.32 -14.88
CA ALA A 31 -12.45 -0.58 -14.71
C ALA A 31 -11.86 -0.76 -13.31
N ILE A 32 -12.69 -0.67 -12.26
CA ILE A 32 -12.31 -0.89 -10.87
C ILE A 32 -11.83 -2.34 -10.66
N LEU A 33 -12.60 -3.32 -11.11
CA LEU A 33 -12.26 -4.73 -10.94
C LEU A 33 -10.94 -5.08 -11.64
N VAL A 34 -10.76 -4.65 -12.88
CA VAL A 34 -9.51 -4.87 -13.63
C VAL A 34 -8.33 -4.20 -12.92
N GLY A 35 -8.49 -2.97 -12.46
CA GLY A 35 -7.44 -2.28 -11.71
C GLY A 35 -7.01 -3.04 -10.45
N VAL A 36 -7.97 -3.56 -9.68
CA VAL A 36 -7.68 -4.37 -8.48
C VAL A 36 -6.99 -5.69 -8.84
N ILE A 37 -7.46 -6.39 -9.87
CA ILE A 37 -6.85 -7.64 -10.35
C ILE A 37 -5.40 -7.40 -10.79
N ILE A 38 -5.13 -6.31 -11.49
CA ILE A 38 -3.76 -5.93 -11.89
C ILE A 38 -2.89 -5.69 -10.66
N GLY A 39 -3.37 -4.97 -9.66
CA GLY A 39 -2.61 -4.73 -8.45
C GLY A 39 -2.30 -6.02 -7.67
N ILE A 40 -3.27 -6.93 -7.55
CA ILE A 40 -3.06 -8.27 -6.98
C ILE A 40 -2.01 -9.03 -7.81
N GLY A 41 -2.09 -8.96 -9.14
CA GLY A 41 -1.13 -9.60 -10.06
C GLY A 41 0.29 -9.06 -9.90
N VAL A 42 0.44 -7.74 -9.79
CA VAL A 42 1.74 -7.09 -9.52
C VAL A 42 2.30 -7.55 -8.18
N GLY A 43 1.50 -7.52 -7.12
CA GLY A 43 1.91 -8.02 -5.81
C GLY A 43 2.29 -9.50 -5.85
N ALA A 44 1.49 -10.34 -6.51
CA ALA A 44 1.80 -11.77 -6.68
C ALA A 44 3.11 -11.98 -7.46
N ALA A 45 3.37 -11.21 -8.53
CA ALA A 45 4.63 -11.26 -9.26
C ALA A 45 5.82 -10.93 -8.36
N ASN A 46 5.73 -9.86 -7.54
CA ASN A 46 6.73 -9.53 -6.53
C ASN A 46 6.90 -10.64 -5.50
N GLY A 47 5.79 -11.24 -5.07
CA GLY A 47 5.80 -12.40 -4.19
C GLY A 47 6.54 -13.59 -4.81
N VAL A 48 6.33 -13.90 -6.08
CA VAL A 48 7.06 -14.94 -6.81
C VAL A 48 8.56 -14.62 -6.88
N ILE A 49 8.91 -13.40 -7.31
CA ILE A 49 10.31 -12.97 -7.45
C ILE A 49 11.05 -13.09 -6.12
N THR A 50 10.43 -12.66 -5.03
CA THR A 50 11.09 -12.65 -3.72
C THR A 50 11.16 -14.01 -3.06
N THR A 51 10.14 -14.87 -3.27
CA THR A 51 10.05 -16.14 -2.55
C THR A 51 10.61 -17.33 -3.31
N PHE A 52 10.32 -17.44 -4.62
CA PHE A 52 10.76 -18.57 -5.43
C PHE A 52 12.15 -18.34 -6.03
N PHE A 53 12.45 -17.13 -6.50
CA PHE A 53 13.80 -16.78 -6.95
C PHE A 53 14.71 -16.34 -5.81
N ARG A 54 14.20 -16.22 -4.56
CA ARG A 54 14.94 -15.87 -3.35
C ARG A 54 15.70 -14.54 -3.46
N ILE A 55 15.19 -13.61 -4.24
CA ILE A 55 15.76 -12.27 -4.36
C ILE A 55 15.32 -11.45 -3.14
N ASN A 56 16.24 -10.64 -2.60
CA ASN A 56 15.91 -9.73 -1.50
C ASN A 56 14.71 -8.85 -1.87
N SER A 57 13.71 -8.76 -0.97
CA SER A 57 12.45 -8.07 -1.25
C SER A 57 12.63 -6.57 -1.51
N LEU A 58 13.56 -5.90 -0.80
CA LEU A 58 13.84 -4.48 -1.03
C LEU A 58 14.34 -4.23 -2.45
N ILE A 59 15.31 -5.05 -2.91
CA ILE A 59 15.90 -4.89 -4.25
C ILE A 59 14.87 -5.25 -5.32
N ALA A 60 14.17 -6.38 -5.15
CA ALA A 60 13.17 -6.85 -6.11
C ALA A 60 12.05 -5.83 -6.30
N THR A 61 11.43 -5.36 -5.18
CA THR A 61 10.29 -4.45 -5.25
C THR A 61 10.70 -3.03 -5.64
N LEU A 62 11.93 -2.61 -5.34
CA LEU A 62 12.46 -1.35 -5.86
C LEU A 62 12.65 -1.43 -7.39
N ALA A 63 13.24 -2.51 -7.90
CA ALA A 63 13.42 -2.70 -9.34
C ALA A 63 12.06 -2.76 -10.07
N THR A 64 11.12 -3.54 -9.55
CA THR A 64 9.76 -3.62 -10.13
C THR A 64 9.02 -2.29 -10.04
N SER A 65 9.25 -1.46 -9.02
CA SER A 65 8.66 -0.13 -8.93
C SER A 65 9.04 0.77 -10.11
N PHE A 66 10.30 0.71 -10.56
CA PHE A 66 10.73 1.44 -11.77
C PHE A 66 10.05 0.92 -13.03
N VAL A 67 9.95 -0.41 -13.19
CA VAL A 67 9.25 -1.02 -14.32
C VAL A 67 7.77 -0.59 -14.35
N ILE A 68 7.10 -0.65 -13.20
CA ILE A 68 5.69 -0.30 -13.05
C ILE A 68 5.46 1.19 -13.33
N THR A 69 6.30 2.06 -12.77
CA THR A 69 6.21 3.52 -13.00
C THR A 69 6.45 3.87 -14.46
N GLY A 70 7.45 3.23 -15.09
CA GLY A 70 7.70 3.38 -16.52
C GLY A 70 6.51 2.90 -17.37
N GLY A 71 5.92 1.75 -17.03
CA GLY A 71 4.70 1.24 -17.67
C GLY A 71 3.50 2.20 -17.53
N ALA A 72 3.27 2.74 -16.34
CA ALA A 72 2.22 3.73 -16.10
C ALA A 72 2.47 5.03 -16.92
N ALA A 73 3.73 5.48 -17.00
CA ALA A 73 4.11 6.63 -17.80
C ALA A 73 3.89 6.40 -19.30
N LEU A 74 4.22 5.22 -19.82
CA LEU A 74 3.94 4.85 -21.22
C LEU A 74 2.44 4.87 -21.53
N ILE A 75 1.60 4.36 -20.61
CA ILE A 75 0.14 4.36 -20.77
C ILE A 75 -0.42 5.78 -20.84
N THR A 76 0.13 6.72 -20.09
CA THR A 76 -0.33 8.12 -20.03
C THR A 76 0.38 9.03 -21.02
N GLY A 77 1.49 8.58 -21.64
CA GLY A 77 2.41 9.45 -22.38
C GLY A 77 3.09 10.49 -21.47
N GLY A 78 3.20 10.20 -20.16
CA GLY A 78 3.71 11.12 -19.14
C GLY A 78 2.74 12.24 -18.73
N ASN A 79 1.53 12.27 -19.29
CA ASN A 79 0.55 13.33 -19.05
C ASN A 79 -0.42 12.97 -17.91
N LEU A 80 -1.03 14.01 -17.36
CA LEU A 80 -2.15 13.88 -16.43
C LEU A 80 -3.42 13.49 -17.21
N ILE A 81 -4.11 12.44 -16.79
CA ILE A 81 -5.42 12.05 -17.32
C ILE A 81 -6.48 12.69 -16.43
N THR A 82 -7.36 13.50 -16.99
CA THR A 82 -8.51 14.09 -16.27
C THR A 82 -9.77 13.92 -17.09
N ASN A 83 -10.86 13.53 -16.46
CA ASN A 83 -12.18 13.53 -17.09
C ASN A 83 -13.28 13.64 -16.02
N PHE A 84 -13.90 14.80 -15.94
CA PHE A 84 -14.95 15.09 -14.97
C PHE A 84 -16.35 14.56 -15.36
N ALA A 85 -16.49 14.03 -16.58
CA ALA A 85 -17.77 13.50 -17.08
C ALA A 85 -18.03 12.05 -16.63
N VAL A 86 -17.06 11.35 -16.05
CA VAL A 86 -17.18 9.93 -15.64
C VAL A 86 -17.86 9.84 -14.26
N THR A 87 -19.14 10.16 -14.21
CA THR A 87 -19.93 10.23 -12.96
C THR A 87 -20.05 8.87 -12.27
N GLY A 88 -20.19 7.79 -13.02
CA GLY A 88 -20.25 6.42 -12.48
C GLY A 88 -18.95 6.00 -11.79
N TYR A 89 -17.82 6.43 -12.31
CA TYR A 89 -16.52 6.21 -11.64
C TYR A 89 -16.37 7.08 -10.38
N ALA A 90 -16.77 8.37 -10.46
CA ALA A 90 -16.79 9.27 -9.31
C ALA A 90 -17.65 8.74 -8.15
N ALA A 91 -18.77 8.09 -8.45
CA ALA A 91 -19.67 7.53 -7.47
C ALA A 91 -18.99 6.51 -6.55
N PHE A 92 -17.99 5.78 -7.04
CA PHE A 92 -17.26 4.79 -6.24
C PHE A 92 -16.58 5.40 -5.00
N ALA A 93 -16.09 6.65 -5.08
CA ALA A 93 -15.45 7.31 -3.95
C ALA A 93 -16.28 8.44 -3.32
N ARG A 94 -17.19 9.08 -4.08
CA ARG A 94 -17.86 10.32 -3.67
C ARG A 94 -19.28 10.12 -3.15
N THR A 95 -19.95 9.00 -3.46
CA THR A 95 -21.30 8.73 -2.94
C THR A 95 -21.25 8.73 -1.42
N GLN A 96 -22.27 9.33 -0.80
CA GLN A 96 -22.38 9.39 0.67
C GLN A 96 -23.46 8.42 1.16
N PHE A 97 -23.12 7.71 2.22
CA PHE A 97 -24.05 6.91 3.00
C PHE A 97 -23.84 7.25 4.49
N LEU A 98 -24.89 7.69 5.18
CA LEU A 98 -24.83 8.22 6.55
C LEU A 98 -23.79 9.35 6.70
N ASP A 99 -23.79 10.30 5.77
CA ASP A 99 -22.87 11.45 5.70
C ASP A 99 -21.36 11.08 5.59
N VAL A 100 -21.06 9.80 5.33
CA VAL A 100 -19.70 9.28 5.14
C VAL A 100 -19.53 8.82 3.70
N THR A 101 -18.40 9.17 3.08
CA THR A 101 -18.12 8.81 1.69
C THR A 101 -17.90 7.31 1.51
N THR A 102 -18.27 6.79 0.35
CA THR A 102 -18.01 5.39 -0.01
C THR A 102 -16.51 5.04 0.04
N ALA A 103 -15.63 6.00 -0.24
CA ALA A 103 -14.18 5.83 -0.04
C ALA A 103 -13.84 5.48 1.42
N ALA A 104 -14.40 6.21 2.39
CA ALA A 104 -14.17 5.95 3.81
C ALA A 104 -14.78 4.59 4.23
N TRP A 105 -15.99 4.27 3.77
CA TRP A 105 -16.60 2.96 4.04
C TRP A 105 -15.79 1.81 3.46
N THR A 106 -15.27 1.97 2.25
CA THR A 106 -14.39 0.96 1.62
C THR A 106 -13.11 0.77 2.44
N MET A 107 -12.47 1.87 2.86
CA MET A 107 -11.29 1.82 3.73
C MET A 107 -11.59 1.11 5.06
N ILE A 108 -12.67 1.46 5.74
CA ILE A 108 -13.10 0.84 7.00
C ILE A 108 -13.33 -0.67 6.78
N GLY A 109 -14.03 -1.04 5.70
CA GLY A 109 -14.30 -2.44 5.36
C GLY A 109 -13.01 -3.24 5.14
N VAL A 110 -12.06 -2.70 4.36
CA VAL A 110 -10.76 -3.33 4.12
C VAL A 110 -9.96 -3.48 5.42
N VAL A 111 -9.92 -2.45 6.25
CA VAL A 111 -9.24 -2.47 7.56
C VAL A 111 -9.84 -3.56 8.45
N ILE A 112 -11.17 -3.65 8.55
CA ILE A 112 -11.85 -4.67 9.36
C ILE A 112 -11.53 -6.08 8.83
N VAL A 113 -11.64 -6.30 7.53
CA VAL A 113 -11.34 -7.60 6.91
C VAL A 113 -9.90 -8.01 7.18
N LEU A 114 -8.93 -7.11 6.93
CA LEU A 114 -7.52 -7.40 7.18
C LEU A 114 -7.23 -7.60 8.67
N ALA A 115 -7.86 -6.85 9.57
CA ALA A 115 -7.73 -7.03 11.01
C ALA A 115 -8.25 -8.41 11.44
N ILE A 116 -9.40 -8.85 10.94
CA ILE A 116 -9.96 -10.18 11.22
C ILE A 116 -9.04 -11.27 10.64
N VAL A 117 -8.62 -11.14 9.38
CA VAL A 117 -7.72 -12.12 8.75
C VAL A 117 -6.44 -12.27 9.56
N LEU A 118 -5.82 -11.15 9.94
CA LEU A 118 -4.54 -11.17 10.63
C LEU A 118 -4.66 -11.67 12.08
N SER A 119 -5.72 -11.27 12.82
CA SER A 119 -5.86 -11.57 14.27
C SER A 119 -6.62 -12.85 14.57
N ARG A 120 -7.53 -13.28 13.69
CA ARG A 120 -8.49 -14.36 14.00
C ARG A 120 -8.34 -15.61 13.13
N THR A 121 -7.55 -15.58 12.04
CA THR A 121 -7.43 -16.71 11.12
C THR A 121 -6.12 -17.48 11.29
N ILE A 122 -6.10 -18.72 10.78
CA ILE A 122 -4.87 -19.54 10.69
C ILE A 122 -3.85 -18.87 9.76
N ALA A 123 -4.33 -18.25 8.67
CA ALA A 123 -3.46 -17.53 7.73
C ALA A 123 -2.70 -16.40 8.44
N GLY A 124 -3.37 -15.61 9.27
CA GLY A 124 -2.73 -14.55 10.06
C GLY A 124 -1.67 -15.11 11.03
N ARG A 125 -1.95 -16.20 11.74
CA ARG A 125 -0.96 -16.86 12.60
C ARG A 125 0.28 -17.31 11.80
N TYR A 126 0.06 -17.86 10.62
CA TYR A 126 1.16 -18.27 9.75
C TYR A 126 1.96 -17.07 9.18
N MET A 127 1.29 -15.92 8.93
CA MET A 127 1.97 -14.69 8.56
C MET A 127 2.92 -14.20 9.66
N TYR A 128 2.46 -14.17 10.92
CA TYR A 128 3.32 -13.82 12.06
C TYR A 128 4.46 -14.81 12.24
N ALA A 129 4.18 -16.10 12.21
CA ALA A 129 5.19 -17.14 12.38
C ALA A 129 6.26 -17.07 11.27
N ALA A 130 5.84 -16.94 10.00
CA ALA A 130 6.74 -16.83 8.87
C ALA A 130 7.60 -15.55 8.91
N GLY A 131 7.06 -14.46 9.47
CA GLY A 131 7.77 -13.21 9.66
C GLY A 131 8.78 -13.27 10.82
N SER A 132 8.43 -13.94 11.92
CA SER A 132 9.32 -14.07 13.09
C SER A 132 10.51 -14.98 12.81
N ASN A 133 10.26 -16.19 12.29
CA ASN A 133 11.29 -17.14 11.92
C ASN A 133 10.81 -18.06 10.79
N ALA A 134 11.22 -17.73 9.58
CA ALA A 134 10.81 -18.46 8.37
C ALA A 134 11.30 -19.93 8.39
N GLU A 135 12.49 -20.19 8.92
CA GLU A 135 13.08 -21.53 8.96
C GLU A 135 12.37 -22.43 9.97
N ALA A 136 12.17 -21.94 11.20
CA ALA A 136 11.42 -22.67 12.21
C ALA A 136 9.97 -22.94 11.76
N SER A 137 9.33 -21.96 11.10
CA SER A 137 7.99 -22.13 10.55
C SER A 137 7.92 -23.20 9.47
N ARG A 138 8.95 -23.25 8.60
CA ARG A 138 9.07 -24.29 7.56
C ARG A 138 9.21 -25.68 8.18
N LEU A 139 10.05 -25.83 9.20
CA LEU A 139 10.22 -27.10 9.93
C LEU A 139 8.94 -27.52 10.64
N ALA A 140 8.11 -26.58 11.08
CA ALA A 140 6.78 -26.83 11.63
C ALA A 140 5.71 -27.10 10.56
N GLY A 141 6.06 -27.24 9.27
CA GLY A 141 5.17 -27.59 8.17
C GLY A 141 4.43 -26.38 7.53
N VAL A 142 4.77 -25.15 7.89
CA VAL A 142 4.16 -23.96 7.28
C VAL A 142 4.75 -23.76 5.88
N ARG A 143 3.90 -23.58 4.88
CA ARG A 143 4.30 -23.23 3.50
C ARG A 143 4.67 -21.76 3.39
N VAL A 144 5.81 -21.37 3.98
CA VAL A 144 6.27 -19.97 4.10
C VAL A 144 6.27 -19.22 2.75
N GLN A 145 6.64 -19.89 1.66
CA GLN A 145 6.65 -19.28 0.31
C GLN A 145 5.25 -18.81 -0.10
N TRP A 146 4.23 -19.64 0.09
CA TRP A 146 2.85 -19.29 -0.23
C TRP A 146 2.31 -18.18 0.68
N ILE A 147 2.66 -18.19 1.97
CA ILE A 147 2.30 -17.12 2.90
C ILE A 147 2.87 -15.78 2.43
N LYS A 148 4.16 -15.74 2.10
CA LYS A 148 4.80 -14.52 1.58
C LYS A 148 4.20 -14.07 0.26
N LEU A 149 3.93 -14.97 -0.68
CA LEU A 149 3.27 -14.65 -1.93
C LEU A 149 1.91 -13.99 -1.70
N VAL A 150 1.08 -14.57 -0.83
CA VAL A 150 -0.25 -14.03 -0.50
C VAL A 150 -0.13 -12.64 0.16
N THR A 151 0.85 -12.43 1.06
CA THR A 151 1.05 -11.11 1.67
C THR A 151 1.42 -10.04 0.65
N PHE A 152 2.29 -10.35 -0.32
CA PHE A 152 2.60 -9.43 -1.42
C PHE A 152 1.39 -9.19 -2.34
N ALA A 153 0.59 -10.22 -2.65
CA ALA A 153 -0.62 -10.07 -3.44
C ALA A 153 -1.66 -9.18 -2.74
N LEU A 154 -1.82 -9.32 -1.43
CA LEU A 154 -2.68 -8.45 -0.62
C LEU A 154 -2.17 -7.00 -0.57
N SER A 155 -0.83 -6.81 -0.47
CA SER A 155 -0.19 -5.48 -0.55
C SER A 155 -0.53 -4.80 -1.87
N GLY A 156 -0.32 -5.49 -2.99
CA GLY A 156 -0.63 -4.95 -4.32
C GLY A 156 -2.12 -4.66 -4.53
N GLY A 157 -3.00 -5.53 -4.04
CA GLY A 157 -4.45 -5.30 -4.07
C GLY A 157 -4.89 -4.10 -3.24
N ALA A 158 -4.33 -3.91 -2.05
CA ALA A 158 -4.59 -2.74 -1.22
C ALA A 158 -4.07 -1.44 -1.85
N ALA A 159 -2.87 -1.47 -2.44
CA ALA A 159 -2.31 -0.34 -3.18
C ALA A 159 -3.19 0.05 -4.37
N ALA A 160 -3.69 -0.94 -5.12
CA ALA A 160 -4.62 -0.73 -6.23
C ALA A 160 -5.92 -0.06 -5.77
N LEU A 161 -6.54 -0.58 -4.72
CA LEU A 161 -7.75 0.02 -4.15
C LEU A 161 -7.53 1.47 -3.72
N GLY A 162 -6.40 1.75 -3.05
CA GLY A 162 -6.04 3.11 -2.68
C GLY A 162 -5.94 4.04 -3.88
N GLY A 163 -5.22 3.64 -4.94
CA GLY A 163 -5.06 4.41 -6.16
C GLY A 163 -6.36 4.64 -6.91
N ILE A 164 -7.20 3.60 -7.00
CA ILE A 164 -8.51 3.69 -7.65
C ILE A 164 -9.46 4.62 -6.88
N LEU A 165 -9.49 4.52 -5.56
CA LEU A 165 -10.30 5.42 -4.71
C LEU A 165 -9.86 6.88 -4.85
N ASP A 166 -8.54 7.12 -4.88
CA ASP A 166 -8.02 8.47 -5.06
C ASP A 166 -8.39 9.05 -6.43
N SER A 167 -8.09 8.32 -7.52
CA SER A 167 -8.45 8.77 -8.87
C SER A 167 -9.96 8.92 -9.09
N SER A 168 -10.76 8.05 -8.47
CA SER A 168 -12.23 8.18 -8.46
C SER A 168 -12.69 9.42 -7.71
N ARG A 169 -12.00 9.77 -6.61
CA ARG A 169 -12.30 10.95 -5.81
C ARG A 169 -11.96 12.26 -6.52
N VAL A 170 -10.77 12.32 -7.15
CA VAL A 170 -10.29 13.56 -7.78
C VAL A 170 -10.63 13.65 -9.28
N LEU A 171 -11.06 12.53 -9.89
CA LEU A 171 -11.30 12.37 -11.33
C LEU A 171 -10.06 12.70 -12.17
N SER A 172 -8.92 12.32 -11.65
CA SER A 172 -7.61 12.55 -12.23
C SER A 172 -6.68 11.38 -11.89
N ALA A 173 -5.81 11.02 -12.82
CA ALA A 173 -4.79 9.99 -12.63
C ALA A 173 -3.47 10.39 -13.30
N SER A 174 -2.37 10.09 -12.65
CA SER A 174 -1.02 10.35 -13.18
C SER A 174 -0.05 9.25 -12.77
N SER A 175 0.89 8.93 -13.63
CA SER A 175 2.01 8.04 -13.31
C SER A 175 2.93 8.61 -12.21
N ALA A 176 2.91 9.93 -12.01
CA ALA A 176 3.66 10.61 -10.97
C ALA A 176 2.97 10.57 -9.58
N ASN A 177 1.64 10.30 -9.54
CA ASN A 177 0.92 10.17 -8.28
C ASN A 177 1.31 8.87 -7.58
N GLY A 178 1.88 8.95 -6.39
CA GLY A 178 2.38 7.80 -5.66
C GLY A 178 3.90 7.72 -5.67
N GLY A 179 4.46 6.77 -6.41
CA GLY A 179 5.92 6.61 -6.49
C GLY A 179 6.62 6.39 -5.14
N THR A 180 7.86 6.84 -5.05
CA THR A 180 8.69 6.67 -3.85
C THR A 180 8.19 7.50 -2.66
N ALA A 181 7.66 8.70 -2.89
CA ALA A 181 7.16 9.57 -1.82
C ALA A 181 6.00 8.89 -1.06
N LEU A 182 4.99 8.40 -1.77
CA LEU A 182 3.87 7.68 -1.17
C LEU A 182 4.35 6.40 -0.46
N THR A 183 5.27 5.64 -1.08
CA THR A 183 5.83 4.43 -0.47
C THR A 183 6.47 4.73 0.88
N PHE A 184 7.28 5.78 0.99
CA PHE A 184 7.90 6.17 2.26
C PHE A 184 6.89 6.72 3.26
N THR A 185 5.86 7.45 2.83
CA THR A 185 4.76 7.90 3.69
C THR A 185 4.02 6.70 4.32
N VAL A 186 3.71 5.68 3.50
CA VAL A 186 3.09 4.43 3.98
C VAL A 186 4.00 3.70 4.96
N LEU A 187 5.30 3.56 4.64
CA LEU A 187 6.28 2.94 5.53
C LEU A 187 6.38 3.70 6.86
N ALA A 188 6.44 5.02 6.83
CA ALA A 188 6.47 5.84 8.04
C ALA A 188 5.23 5.57 8.92
N GLY A 189 4.03 5.54 8.33
CA GLY A 189 2.79 5.20 9.04
C GLY A 189 2.81 3.81 9.67
N ILE A 190 3.34 2.80 8.96
CA ILE A 190 3.46 1.42 9.43
C ILE A 190 4.43 1.33 10.62
N VAL A 191 5.59 1.97 10.51
CA VAL A 191 6.64 1.93 11.55
C VAL A 191 6.24 2.72 12.78
N VAL A 192 5.70 3.93 12.60
CA VAL A 192 5.12 4.74 13.69
C VAL A 192 3.99 4.00 14.39
N GLY A 193 3.19 3.24 13.65
CA GLY A 193 2.19 2.33 14.19
C GLY A 193 2.76 1.11 14.93
N GLY A 194 4.08 0.96 15.02
CA GLY A 194 4.74 -0.12 15.78
C GLY A 194 4.65 -1.49 15.11
N THR A 195 4.57 -1.53 13.78
CA THR A 195 4.75 -2.76 13.01
C THR A 195 6.25 -2.97 12.74
N SER A 196 6.77 -4.13 13.10
CA SER A 196 8.18 -4.47 12.92
C SER A 196 8.58 -4.54 11.45
N ILE A 197 9.65 -3.84 11.08
CA ILE A 197 10.26 -3.92 9.74
C ILE A 197 10.84 -5.32 9.48
N LEU A 198 11.33 -6.00 10.50
CA LEU A 198 11.90 -7.34 10.39
C LEU A 198 10.82 -8.44 10.26
N GLY A 199 9.57 -8.10 10.53
CA GLY A 199 8.44 -9.04 10.49
C GLY A 199 8.11 -9.67 11.85
N GLY A 200 7.08 -10.50 11.86
CA GLY A 200 6.64 -11.25 13.04
C GLY A 200 5.81 -10.47 14.06
N GLU A 201 5.83 -9.15 14.01
CA GLU A 201 5.11 -8.28 14.95
C GLU A 201 4.39 -7.15 14.23
N GLY A 202 3.21 -6.81 14.70
CA GLY A 202 2.39 -5.72 14.17
C GLY A 202 0.91 -5.94 14.47
N ALA A 203 0.10 -4.92 14.20
CA ALA A 203 -1.35 -5.03 14.25
C ALA A 203 -1.99 -3.99 13.34
N VAL A 204 -3.07 -4.37 12.65
CA VAL A 204 -3.74 -3.49 11.70
C VAL A 204 -4.22 -2.20 12.36
N TRP A 205 -4.81 -2.27 13.56
CA TRP A 205 -5.29 -1.08 14.28
C TRP A 205 -4.16 -0.11 14.63
N ARG A 206 -2.96 -0.61 15.01
CA ARG A 206 -1.78 0.22 15.28
C ARG A 206 -1.30 0.90 14.02
N THR A 207 -1.27 0.19 12.91
CA THR A 207 -0.95 0.76 11.60
C THR A 207 -1.93 1.86 11.21
N VAL A 208 -3.24 1.67 11.43
CA VAL A 208 -4.25 2.71 11.17
C VAL A 208 -3.95 3.98 11.98
N VAL A 209 -3.64 3.85 13.28
CA VAL A 209 -3.29 4.99 14.12
C VAL A 209 -2.03 5.70 13.60
N GLY A 210 -0.99 4.93 13.23
CA GLY A 210 0.24 5.49 12.65
C GLY A 210 0.01 6.21 11.34
N VAL A 211 -0.80 5.65 10.44
CA VAL A 211 -1.15 6.29 9.16
C VAL A 211 -1.98 7.56 9.39
N LEU A 212 -2.94 7.53 10.31
CA LEU A 212 -3.72 8.72 10.66
C LEU A 212 -2.84 9.82 11.25
N PHE A 213 -1.86 9.46 12.11
CA PHE A 213 -0.90 10.42 12.65
C PHE A 213 -0.10 11.11 11.53
N ILE A 214 0.44 10.34 10.58
CA ILE A 214 1.16 10.89 9.43
C ILE A 214 0.24 11.76 8.56
N ALA A 215 -0.99 11.31 8.32
CA ALA A 215 -1.96 12.07 7.53
C ALA A 215 -2.36 13.41 8.18
N ILE A 216 -2.50 13.45 9.51
CA ILE A 216 -2.77 14.68 10.27
C ILE A 216 -1.61 15.67 10.13
N ILE A 217 -0.37 15.19 10.20
CA ILE A 217 0.82 16.03 10.02
C ILE A 217 0.80 16.63 8.60
N GLY A 218 0.66 15.82 7.55
CA GLY A 218 0.61 16.31 6.17
C GLY A 218 -0.53 17.30 5.93
N ASN A 219 -1.73 17.02 6.46
CA ASN A 219 -2.85 17.95 6.39
C ASN A 219 -2.58 19.27 7.15
N GLY A 220 -1.87 19.19 8.29
CA GLY A 220 -1.44 20.36 9.05
C GLY A 220 -0.54 21.28 8.24
N PHE A 221 0.46 20.75 7.53
CA PHE A 221 1.31 21.54 6.63
C PHE A 221 0.51 22.22 5.53
N THR A 222 -0.45 21.51 4.94
CA THR A 222 -1.34 22.05 3.90
C THR A 222 -2.21 23.19 4.44
N LEU A 223 -2.82 23.02 5.61
CA LEU A 223 -3.70 24.03 6.23
C LEU A 223 -2.94 25.28 6.68
N LEU A 224 -1.69 25.12 7.13
CA LEU A 224 -0.83 26.24 7.50
C LEU A 224 -0.20 26.95 6.31
N GLY A 225 -0.41 26.45 5.09
CA GLY A 225 0.19 27.00 3.87
C GLY A 225 1.72 26.89 3.84
N TRP A 226 2.29 25.92 4.57
CA TRP A 226 3.73 25.74 4.59
C TRP A 226 4.22 25.07 3.31
N ASN A 227 5.49 25.30 2.99
CA ASN A 227 6.08 24.69 1.80
C ASN A 227 6.09 23.15 1.94
N PRO A 228 5.58 22.41 0.93
CA PRO A 228 5.56 20.94 0.94
C PRO A 228 6.93 20.27 1.17
N LEU A 229 8.02 20.98 0.93
CA LEU A 229 9.37 20.48 1.21
C LEU A 229 9.60 20.25 2.72
N TYR A 230 9.00 21.06 3.59
CA TYR A 230 9.07 20.83 5.04
C TYR A 230 8.34 19.55 5.46
N GLU A 231 7.24 19.23 4.80
CA GLU A 231 6.54 17.96 5.01
C GLU A 231 7.45 16.76 4.71
N GLN A 232 8.14 16.77 3.57
CA GLN A 232 9.07 15.70 3.20
C GLN A 232 10.21 15.55 4.20
N ILE A 233 10.80 16.66 4.64
CA ILE A 233 11.85 16.65 5.67
C ILE A 233 11.32 16.05 6.98
N THR A 234 10.15 16.50 7.41
CA THR A 234 9.51 16.03 8.64
C THR A 234 9.21 14.52 8.58
N LEU A 235 8.66 14.03 7.46
CA LEU A 235 8.41 12.61 7.25
C LEU A 235 9.71 11.79 7.31
N GLY A 236 10.79 12.28 6.69
CA GLY A 236 12.11 11.65 6.75
C GLY A 236 12.64 11.56 8.19
N VAL A 237 12.54 12.64 8.96
CA VAL A 237 12.96 12.68 10.37
C VAL A 237 12.11 11.73 11.22
N ILE A 238 10.79 11.74 11.07
CA ILE A 238 9.89 10.82 11.78
C ILE A 238 10.26 9.36 11.49
N LEU A 239 10.49 9.02 10.22
CA LEU A 239 10.88 7.67 9.83
C LEU A 239 12.21 7.26 10.48
N LEU A 240 13.23 8.12 10.46
CA LEU A 240 14.51 7.86 11.10
C LEU A 240 14.37 7.67 12.61
N LEU A 241 13.58 8.50 13.28
CA LEU A 241 13.35 8.38 14.72
C LEU A 241 12.58 7.09 15.06
N ALA A 242 11.58 6.73 14.27
CA ALA A 242 10.78 5.53 14.47
C ALA A 242 11.62 4.25 14.25
N VAL A 243 12.39 4.18 13.17
CA VAL A 243 13.29 3.05 12.88
C VAL A 243 14.43 2.97 13.91
N GLY A 244 15.03 4.11 14.24
CA GLY A 244 16.08 4.19 15.25
C GLY A 244 15.60 3.77 16.65
N GLY A 245 14.40 4.19 17.03
CA GLY A 245 13.74 3.79 18.28
C GLY A 245 13.45 2.28 18.34
N ASP A 246 12.95 1.69 17.27
CA ASP A 246 12.73 0.24 17.16
C ASP A 246 14.07 -0.52 17.29
N ALA A 247 15.09 -0.10 16.57
CA ALA A 247 16.42 -0.70 16.65
C ALA A 247 17.01 -0.61 18.07
N TRP A 248 16.89 0.55 18.72
CA TRP A 248 17.42 0.75 20.09
C TRP A 248 16.67 -0.09 21.13
N SER A 249 15.35 -0.20 21.02
CA SER A 249 14.57 -1.03 21.94
C SER A 249 15.02 -2.49 21.91
N ARG A 250 15.35 -3.01 20.74
CA ARG A 250 15.84 -4.40 20.54
C ARG A 250 17.21 -4.63 21.15
N LEU A 251 18.11 -3.64 21.09
CA LEU A 251 19.44 -3.73 21.72
C LEU A 251 19.37 -3.82 23.26
N ARG A 252 18.25 -3.41 23.86
CA ARG A 252 18.06 -3.48 25.32
C ARG A 252 17.38 -4.77 25.79
N THR A 253 16.71 -5.50 24.89
CA THR A 253 15.95 -6.70 25.24
C THR A 253 16.65 -8.01 24.81
N GLY A 254 17.75 -7.93 24.07
CA GLY A 254 18.63 -9.05 23.72
C GLY A 254 19.91 -9.01 24.53
#